data_d5045cfb3a352c43eb29647d85b05b82
#
_entry.id   d5045cfb3a352c43eb29647d85b05b82
#
_cell.length_a   1.000
_cell.length_b   1.000
_cell.length_c   1.000
_cell.angle_alpha   90.00
_cell.angle_beta   90.00
_cell.angle_gamma   90.00
#
_symmetry.space_group_name_H-M   'P 1'
#
loop_
_entity.id
_entity.type
_entity.pdbx_description
1 polymer ?
#
loop_
_entity_poly.entity_id
_entity_poly.type
_entity_poly.pdbx_seq_one_letter_code
_entity_poly.pdbx_strand_id
1 'polypeptide(L)'
;MVTARQATRDYSSISPSALSLLLMKGYTSIPYAREAAELIERPRPYVVDFSDKDLIFCMRVAHFEARYHTINRLLADLAIKNILELSSGFSFRGLDLISRNEIHFIDTDLSEVIEKKKELIDELTAGAPSKPGKLELVPVNAL
;
A
#
# COMPACT_ATOMS: atom_id res chain seq x y z
N MET A 1 9.91 19.61 -36.71
CA MET A 1 9.02 18.89 -35.79
C MET A 1 9.71 17.60 -35.37
N VAL A 2 10.35 17.60 -34.17
CA VAL A 2 10.99 16.41 -33.65
C VAL A 2 9.96 15.73 -32.74
N THR A 3 9.36 14.65 -33.25
CA THR A 3 8.54 13.76 -32.41
C THR A 3 9.45 13.01 -31.44
N ALA A 4 9.48 13.47 -30.20
CA ALA A 4 10.10 12.70 -29.12
C ALA A 4 9.33 11.38 -29.00
N ARG A 5 9.95 10.27 -29.45
CA ARG A 5 9.53 8.93 -29.09
C ARG A 5 9.68 8.81 -27.57
N GLN A 6 8.58 8.92 -26.86
CA GLN A 6 8.53 8.45 -25.48
C GLN A 6 8.86 6.95 -25.50
N ALA A 7 10.06 6.60 -25.07
CA ALA A 7 10.40 5.21 -24.84
C ALA A 7 9.48 4.72 -23.72
N THR A 8 8.55 3.85 -24.04
CA THR A 8 7.75 3.12 -23.04
C THR A 8 8.73 2.25 -22.26
N ARG A 9 9.06 2.68 -21.05
CA ARG A 9 9.87 1.88 -20.11
C ARG A 9 9.01 0.70 -19.66
N ASP A 10 9.59 -0.49 -19.70
CA ASP A 10 8.96 -1.70 -19.18
C ASP A 10 9.14 -1.73 -17.65
N TYR A 11 8.04 -1.67 -16.91
CA TYR A 11 7.99 -1.71 -15.45
C TYR A 11 7.47 -3.06 -14.91
N SER A 12 7.35 -4.07 -15.76
CA SER A 12 6.82 -5.40 -15.38
C SER A 12 7.57 -6.07 -14.22
N SER A 13 8.82 -5.66 -13.96
CA SER A 13 9.64 -6.15 -12.83
C SER A 13 9.33 -5.48 -11.49
N ILE A 14 8.59 -4.36 -11.47
CA ILE A 14 8.31 -3.58 -10.24
C ILE A 14 7.16 -4.21 -9.45
N SER A 15 6.13 -4.68 -10.14
CA SER A 15 4.96 -5.28 -9.51
C SER A 15 5.31 -6.50 -8.62
N PRO A 16 6.19 -7.46 -9.02
CA PRO A 16 6.64 -8.55 -8.16
C PRO A 16 7.33 -8.06 -6.88
N SER A 17 8.13 -7.00 -6.96
CA SER A 17 8.78 -6.42 -5.79
C SER A 17 7.78 -5.80 -4.82
N ALA A 18 6.76 -5.11 -5.33
CA ALA A 18 5.69 -4.54 -4.51
C ALA A 18 4.88 -5.62 -3.78
N LEU A 19 4.57 -6.74 -4.45
CA LEU A 19 3.90 -7.89 -3.84
C LEU A 19 4.76 -8.55 -2.75
N SER A 20 6.05 -8.76 -3.02
CA SER A 20 6.98 -9.31 -2.03
C SER A 20 7.06 -8.44 -0.77
N LEU A 21 7.06 -7.11 -0.93
CA LEU A 21 7.03 -6.17 0.20
C LEU A 21 5.70 -6.22 0.95
N LEU A 22 4.58 -6.43 0.26
CA LEU A 22 3.28 -6.62 0.91
C LEU A 22 3.28 -7.87 1.79
N LEU A 23 3.76 -9.01 1.28
CA LEU A 23 3.87 -10.25 2.06
C LEU A 23 4.74 -10.06 3.32
N MET A 24 5.82 -9.29 3.20
CA MET A 24 6.64 -8.95 4.38
C MET A 24 5.91 -8.04 5.37
N LYS A 25 5.15 -7.06 4.89
CA LYS A 25 4.33 -6.18 5.75
C LYS A 25 3.22 -6.93 6.48
N GLY A 26 2.76 -8.07 5.98
CA GLY A 26 1.80 -8.93 6.68
C GLY A 26 2.30 -9.45 8.02
N TYR A 27 3.61 -9.42 8.28
CA TYR A 27 4.22 -9.72 9.59
C TYR A 27 4.13 -8.58 10.60
N THR A 28 3.62 -7.41 10.21
CA THR A 28 3.51 -6.21 11.04
C THR A 28 2.09 -6.01 11.57
N SER A 29 1.89 -5.01 12.42
CA SER A 29 0.58 -4.49 12.84
C SER A 29 0.03 -3.41 11.90
N ILE A 30 0.64 -3.20 10.73
CA ILE A 30 0.18 -2.21 9.75
C ILE A 30 -1.24 -2.58 9.30
N PRO A 31 -2.23 -1.67 9.39
CA PRO A 31 -3.60 -1.94 9.01
C PRO A 31 -3.74 -2.49 7.58
N TYR A 32 -4.58 -3.49 7.42
CA TYR A 32 -4.88 -4.20 6.16
C TYR A 32 -3.71 -4.99 5.55
N ALA A 33 -2.49 -4.91 6.08
CA ALA A 33 -1.33 -5.56 5.46
C ALA A 33 -1.41 -7.09 5.53
N ARG A 34 -1.86 -7.63 6.66
CA ARG A 34 -2.04 -9.08 6.84
C ARG A 34 -3.18 -9.61 5.99
N GLU A 35 -4.33 -8.98 6.05
CA GLU A 35 -5.51 -9.35 5.29
C GLU A 35 -5.23 -9.31 3.78
N ALA A 36 -4.53 -8.30 3.30
CA ALA A 36 -4.10 -8.21 1.91
C ALA A 36 -3.08 -9.30 1.53
N ALA A 37 -2.15 -9.64 2.42
CA ALA A 37 -1.21 -10.75 2.20
C ALA A 37 -1.94 -12.11 2.13
N GLU A 38 -2.96 -12.31 2.95
CA GLU A 38 -3.84 -13.49 2.89
C GLU A 38 -4.58 -13.59 1.56
N LEU A 39 -5.08 -12.47 1.04
CA LEU A 39 -5.74 -12.43 -0.28
C LEU A 39 -4.78 -12.80 -1.42
N ILE A 40 -3.54 -12.30 -1.37
CA ILE A 40 -2.52 -12.59 -2.39
C ILE A 40 -2.07 -14.05 -2.37
N GLU A 41 -1.95 -14.67 -1.19
CA GLU A 41 -1.46 -16.05 -1.07
C GLU A 41 -2.51 -17.09 -1.40
N ARG A 42 -3.80 -16.74 -1.49
CA ARG A 42 -4.86 -17.70 -1.82
C ARG A 42 -4.53 -18.56 -3.04
N PRO A 43 -4.85 -19.86 -3.01
CA PRO A 43 -5.60 -20.60 -1.96
C PRO A 43 -4.72 -21.09 -0.79
N ARG A 44 -3.41 -20.77 -0.78
CA ARG A 44 -2.52 -21.16 0.31
C ARG A 44 -2.80 -20.29 1.54
N PRO A 45 -2.71 -20.83 2.76
CA PRO A 45 -2.81 -20.02 3.96
C PRO A 45 -1.59 -19.12 4.10
N TYR A 46 -1.81 -17.85 4.42
CA TYR A 46 -0.74 -16.93 4.82
C TYR A 46 -0.49 -17.10 6.33
N VAL A 47 0.70 -17.53 6.69
CA VAL A 47 1.07 -17.81 8.08
C VAL A 47 2.18 -16.85 8.53
N VAL A 48 1.94 -16.16 9.65
CA VAL A 48 2.95 -15.32 10.30
C VAL A 48 3.75 -16.20 11.26
N ASP A 49 4.94 -16.59 10.84
CA ASP A 49 5.87 -17.38 11.63
C ASP A 49 7.28 -16.80 11.52
N PHE A 50 7.88 -16.48 12.66
CA PHE A 50 9.23 -15.94 12.75
C PHE A 50 10.29 -16.99 13.07
N SER A 51 9.90 -18.24 13.28
CA SER A 51 10.81 -19.30 13.76
C SER A 51 11.95 -19.62 12.80
N ASP A 52 11.72 -19.45 11.49
CA ASP A 52 12.68 -19.69 10.41
C ASP A 52 13.24 -18.40 9.78
N LYS A 53 12.90 -17.23 10.33
CA LYS A 53 13.32 -15.93 9.79
C LYS A 53 14.65 -15.47 10.36
N ASP A 54 15.53 -15.00 9.47
CA ASP A 54 16.80 -14.43 9.88
C ASP A 54 16.65 -13.02 10.50
N LEU A 55 17.73 -12.54 11.11
CA LEU A 55 17.75 -11.22 11.74
C LEU A 55 17.47 -10.10 10.73
N ILE A 56 17.94 -10.22 9.50
CA ILE A 56 17.76 -9.19 8.46
C ILE A 56 16.27 -9.07 8.12
N PHE A 57 15.56 -10.18 7.98
CA PHE A 57 14.12 -10.18 7.78
C PHE A 57 13.39 -9.48 8.94
N CYS A 58 13.70 -9.87 10.18
CA CYS A 58 13.09 -9.28 11.37
C CYS A 58 13.35 -7.76 11.45
N MET A 59 14.57 -7.32 11.14
CA MET A 59 14.91 -5.89 11.10
C MET A 59 14.12 -5.14 10.01
N ARG A 60 13.90 -5.73 8.85
CA ARG A 60 13.08 -5.12 7.78
C ARG A 60 11.63 -4.99 8.20
N VAL A 61 11.05 -6.02 8.81
CA VAL A 61 9.69 -5.99 9.35
C VAL A 61 9.54 -4.85 10.37
N ALA A 62 10.43 -4.78 11.36
CA ALA A 62 10.43 -3.72 12.35
C ALA A 62 10.60 -2.33 11.73
N HIS A 63 11.45 -2.20 10.71
CA HIS A 63 11.66 -0.94 10.00
C HIS A 63 10.39 -0.48 9.26
N PHE A 64 9.70 -1.37 8.56
CA PHE A 64 8.43 -1.02 7.88
C PHE A 64 7.38 -0.55 8.88
N GLU A 65 7.23 -1.25 9.98
CA GLU A 65 6.28 -0.91 11.03
C GLU A 65 6.60 0.45 11.66
N ALA A 66 7.87 0.66 12.06
CA ALA A 66 8.33 1.93 12.64
C ALA A 66 8.11 3.11 11.68
N ARG A 67 8.45 2.96 10.39
CA ARG A 67 8.20 4.01 9.38
C ARG A 67 6.73 4.33 9.24
N TYR A 68 5.89 3.30 9.15
CA TYR A 68 4.45 3.49 8.99
C TYR A 68 3.87 4.30 10.16
N HIS A 69 4.14 3.90 11.39
CA HIS A 69 3.62 4.58 12.56
C HIS A 69 4.22 5.95 12.78
N THR A 70 5.50 6.16 12.44
CA THR A 70 6.13 7.48 12.53
C THR A 70 5.46 8.48 11.58
N ILE A 71 5.24 8.09 10.31
CA ILE A 71 4.55 8.95 9.34
C ILE A 71 3.12 9.23 9.79
N ASN A 72 2.39 8.23 10.28
CA ASN A 72 1.02 8.42 10.76
C ASN A 72 0.96 9.39 11.96
N ARG A 73 1.94 9.34 12.86
CA ARG A 73 2.04 10.27 13.97
C ARG A 73 2.27 11.70 13.48
N LEU A 74 3.20 11.90 12.54
CA LEU A 74 3.45 13.21 11.94
C LEU A 74 2.20 13.75 11.23
N LEU A 75 1.47 12.90 10.51
CA LEU A 75 0.23 13.29 9.84
C LEU A 75 -0.88 13.66 10.83
N ALA A 76 -0.96 12.96 11.97
CA ALA A 76 -1.96 13.24 13.00
C ALA A 76 -1.77 14.61 13.66
N ASP A 77 -0.54 15.09 13.76
CA ASP A 77 -0.21 16.40 14.33
C ASP A 77 -0.50 17.56 13.35
N LEU A 78 -0.83 17.24 12.09
CA LEU A 78 -1.10 18.23 11.05
C LEU A 78 -2.61 18.31 10.76
N ALA A 79 -3.17 19.50 10.77
CA ALA A 79 -4.58 19.74 10.44
C ALA A 79 -4.82 19.76 8.91
N ILE A 80 -4.32 18.76 8.19
CA ILE A 80 -4.44 18.66 6.73
C ILE A 80 -5.68 17.88 6.33
N LYS A 81 -6.30 18.32 5.23
CA LYS A 81 -7.51 17.69 4.66
C LYS A 81 -7.22 16.95 3.35
N ASN A 82 -6.12 17.28 2.69
CA ASN A 82 -5.74 16.66 1.42
C ASN A 82 -4.36 16.06 1.54
N ILE A 83 -4.22 14.78 1.17
CA ILE A 83 -2.95 14.04 1.22
C ILE A 83 -2.74 13.40 -0.14
N LEU A 84 -1.53 13.54 -0.67
CA LEU A 84 -1.06 12.85 -1.87
C LEU A 84 0.11 11.94 -1.49
N GLU A 85 -0.05 10.63 -1.70
CA GLU A 85 1.03 9.65 -1.54
C GLU A 85 1.53 9.23 -2.92
N LEU A 86 2.83 9.49 -3.18
CA LEU A 86 3.49 9.12 -4.43
C LEU A 86 4.18 7.76 -4.28
N SER A 87 4.10 6.92 -5.31
CA SER A 87 4.75 5.60 -5.35
C SER A 87 4.42 4.76 -4.11
N SER A 88 3.15 4.67 -3.79
CA SER A 88 2.62 4.10 -2.55
C SER A 88 2.79 2.58 -2.45
N GLY A 89 2.99 1.89 -3.57
CA GLY A 89 2.97 0.43 -3.62
C GLY A 89 1.66 -0.13 -3.05
N PHE A 90 1.76 -1.22 -2.31
CA PHE A 90 0.65 -1.76 -1.54
C PHE A 90 0.65 -1.21 -0.09
N SER A 91 0.68 0.12 0.03
CA SER A 91 0.33 0.81 1.26
C SER A 91 -1.19 1.00 1.31
N PHE A 92 -1.80 0.66 2.43
CA PHE A 92 -3.24 0.90 2.67
C PHE A 92 -3.45 2.06 3.66
N ARG A 93 -2.47 2.95 3.77
CA ARG A 93 -2.52 4.13 4.66
C ARG A 93 -3.73 5.00 4.36
N GLY A 94 -3.99 5.27 3.07
CA GLY A 94 -5.14 6.05 2.65
C GLY A 94 -6.44 5.42 3.12
N LEU A 95 -6.59 4.10 2.93
CA LEU A 95 -7.76 3.35 3.37
C LEU A 95 -7.97 3.42 4.89
N ASP A 96 -6.91 3.29 5.68
CA ASP A 96 -6.95 3.41 7.13
C ASP A 96 -7.31 4.83 7.58
N LEU A 97 -6.67 5.85 7.01
CA LEU A 97 -6.88 7.24 7.42
C LEU A 97 -8.30 7.75 7.08
N ILE A 98 -8.84 7.42 5.89
CA ILE A 98 -10.20 7.83 5.51
C ILE A 98 -11.27 7.13 6.32
N SER A 99 -10.96 6.00 6.96
CA SER A 99 -11.92 5.27 7.80
C SER A 99 -12.23 6.01 9.11
N ARG A 100 -11.36 6.91 9.51
CA ARG A 100 -11.41 7.62 10.80
C ARG A 100 -11.48 9.14 10.68
N ASN A 101 -11.18 9.68 9.49
CA ASN A 101 -11.03 11.12 9.29
C ASN A 101 -11.74 11.59 8.02
N GLU A 102 -12.30 12.79 8.06
CA GLU A 102 -12.83 13.51 6.89
C GLU A 102 -11.68 14.14 6.08
N ILE A 103 -10.92 13.31 5.39
CA ILE A 103 -9.82 13.73 4.53
C ILE A 103 -10.02 13.22 3.11
N HIS A 104 -9.40 13.88 2.17
CA HIS A 104 -9.26 13.41 0.79
C HIS A 104 -7.84 12.88 0.60
N PHE A 105 -7.71 11.59 0.37
CA PHE A 105 -6.44 10.92 0.17
C PHE A 105 -6.32 10.47 -1.29
N ILE A 106 -5.28 10.93 -1.96
CA ILE A 106 -4.94 10.52 -3.33
C ILE A 106 -3.71 9.62 -3.24
N ASP A 107 -3.90 8.39 -3.64
CA ASP A 107 -2.90 7.33 -3.61
C ASP A 107 -2.45 7.02 -5.03
N THR A 108 -1.16 7.10 -5.31
CA THR A 108 -0.64 6.98 -6.66
C THR A 108 0.49 5.97 -6.78
N ASP A 109 0.50 5.27 -7.90
CA ASP A 109 1.58 4.36 -8.31
C ASP A 109 1.44 4.05 -9.81
N LEU A 110 2.25 3.13 -10.32
CA LEU A 110 2.12 2.60 -11.69
C LEU A 110 0.75 1.93 -11.88
N SER A 111 0.26 1.95 -13.13
CA SER A 111 -1.09 1.42 -13.47
C SER A 111 -1.31 0.01 -12.96
N GLU A 112 -0.35 -0.91 -13.15
CA GLU A 112 -0.47 -2.30 -12.71
C GLU A 112 -0.61 -2.44 -11.19
N VAL A 113 0.14 -1.61 -10.43
CA VAL A 113 0.05 -1.59 -8.96
C VAL A 113 -1.30 -1.05 -8.51
N ILE A 114 -1.77 0.03 -9.14
CA ILE A 114 -3.07 0.65 -8.83
C ILE A 114 -4.22 -0.28 -9.17
N GLU A 115 -4.20 -0.97 -10.30
CA GLU A 115 -5.23 -1.95 -10.67
C GLU A 115 -5.32 -3.07 -9.64
N LYS A 116 -4.18 -3.68 -9.30
CA LYS A 116 -4.14 -4.74 -8.29
C LYS A 116 -4.55 -4.25 -6.89
N LYS A 117 -4.16 -3.02 -6.54
CA LYS A 117 -4.54 -2.40 -5.27
C LYS A 117 -6.05 -2.16 -5.17
N LYS A 118 -6.70 -1.77 -6.27
CA LYS A 118 -8.17 -1.63 -6.34
C LYS A 118 -8.87 -2.94 -6.04
N GLU A 119 -8.46 -4.03 -6.70
CA GLU A 119 -9.00 -5.37 -6.44
C GLU A 119 -8.90 -5.75 -4.96
N LEU A 120 -7.71 -5.54 -4.35
CA LEU A 120 -7.50 -5.83 -2.94
C LEU A 120 -8.39 -4.97 -2.03
N ILE A 121 -8.52 -3.66 -2.32
CA ILE A 121 -9.35 -2.75 -1.53
C ILE A 121 -10.83 -3.14 -1.62
N ASP A 122 -11.31 -3.52 -2.79
CA ASP A 122 -12.69 -3.96 -2.99
C ASP A 122 -12.99 -5.21 -2.13
N GLU A 123 -12.08 -6.18 -2.09
CA GLU A 123 -12.23 -7.35 -1.23
C GLU A 123 -12.11 -7.01 0.27
N LEU A 124 -11.13 -6.19 0.65
CA LEU A 124 -10.89 -5.78 2.04
C LEU A 124 -12.06 -4.96 2.61
N THR A 125 -12.81 -4.27 1.76
CA THR A 125 -13.91 -3.40 2.19
C THR A 125 -15.29 -3.95 1.88
N ALA A 126 -15.38 -5.19 1.39
CA ALA A 126 -16.66 -5.84 1.09
C ALA A 126 -17.55 -5.87 2.31
N GLY A 127 -18.74 -5.25 2.21
CA GLY A 127 -19.72 -5.16 3.32
C GLY A 127 -19.36 -4.16 4.42
N ALA A 128 -18.27 -3.40 4.29
CA ALA A 128 -17.93 -2.36 5.24
C ALA A 128 -18.85 -1.12 5.10
N PRO A 129 -19.12 -0.37 6.19
CA PRO A 129 -19.88 0.86 6.12
C PRO A 129 -19.15 1.94 5.33
N SER A 130 -19.90 2.95 4.88
CA SER A 130 -19.30 4.12 4.23
C SER A 130 -18.31 4.81 5.17
N LYS A 131 -17.22 5.32 4.57
CA LYS A 131 -16.14 5.99 5.30
C LYS A 131 -16.34 7.50 5.29
N PRO A 132 -15.94 8.23 6.34
CA PRO A 132 -16.06 9.68 6.39
C PRO A 132 -15.17 10.40 5.36
N GLY A 133 -14.00 9.83 5.04
CA GLY A 133 -13.08 10.40 4.07
C GLY A 133 -13.23 9.84 2.67
N LYS A 134 -12.48 10.39 1.71
CA LYS A 134 -12.46 9.99 0.31
C LYS A 134 -11.07 9.46 -0.07
N LEU A 135 -11.02 8.27 -0.69
CA LEU A 135 -9.81 7.70 -1.29
C LEU A 135 -9.92 7.71 -2.80
N GLU A 136 -8.93 8.24 -3.47
CA GLU A 136 -8.74 8.12 -4.91
C GLU A 136 -7.47 7.34 -5.23
N LEU A 137 -7.59 6.37 -6.13
CA LEU A 137 -6.46 5.57 -6.62
C LEU A 137 -6.17 6.01 -8.05
N VAL A 138 -5.04 6.65 -8.27
CA VAL A 138 -4.69 7.30 -9.53
C VAL A 138 -3.40 6.72 -10.10
N PRO A 139 -3.42 6.14 -11.29
CA PRO A 139 -2.20 5.69 -11.94
C PRO A 139 -1.35 6.89 -12.36
N VAL A 140 -0.11 6.94 -11.86
CA VAL A 140 0.87 7.98 -12.20
C VAL A 140 2.22 7.34 -12.42
N ASN A 141 2.86 7.65 -13.54
CA ASN A 141 4.26 7.36 -13.73
C ASN A 141 5.07 8.58 -13.27
N ALA A 142 5.70 8.46 -12.11
CA ALA A 142 6.47 9.54 -11.48
C ALA A 142 7.92 9.64 -12.01
N LEU A 143 8.29 8.90 -13.08
CA LEU A 143 9.63 8.88 -13.68
C LEU A 143 9.69 9.66 -14.99
#